data_0519fd6cbfc38de0d41cf596fc73d344
#
_entry.id   0519fd6cbfc38de0d41cf596fc73d344
#
_cell.length_a   1.000
_cell.length_b   1.000
_cell.length_c   1.000
_cell.angle_alpha   90.00
_cell.angle_beta   90.00
_cell.angle_gamma   90.00
#
_symmetry.space_group_name_H-M   'P 1'
#
loop_
_entity.id
_entity.type
_entity.pdbx_description
1 polymer ?
#
loop_
_entity_poly.entity_id
_entity_poly.type
_entity_poly.pdbx_seq_one_letter_code
_entity_poly.pdbx_strand_id
1 'polypeptide(L)'
;MSVLAALAKAEAVRAGRAQATAAVRHLHLAERPLVAVPLRLAGEAAAPVAIMIGTSPGDQNVLTVPQPRDRVLRLRFIEQLADVVLPYLSTFLVDTEELTSKAGETYTRCLDAPQMWTPNPGGVNFLKLLGRSVRFHRVDGDNPVPESIPLLGRWLTWFGDRAEHPGSAVLPAMTAALSAHWASGQSTLEDGNLAALLGWIDPPSGFTGAQAAALAEDPLLSPPAGPATDPGFDNEELAPLIAAYNAALDDAARSVAAERLERSLRGQLEPTWQLMWRSIELLSALPEGASVENRWTDDRGAFSRFAADVAEGIPQARRDSAVPAVRRLLERERALEALQGQCAFDDPLRMLEHRVSGAAFRGTVVHSEPERLDRSGSRPKLRPHIHLRTTDPFIAVVGEELTCVERPKQTGLVVEIEGDSMVLELSGGMGRKLVAEPGSVPEEGDDLGFARFKPTPFNGMLNLPAREETPWTHGGPPPEWTPPTDDEGEELQ
;
A
#
# COMPACT_ATOMS: atom_id res chain seq x y z
N MET A 1 4.58 14.40 11.39
CA MET A 1 3.84 13.68 12.46
C MET A 1 2.75 14.61 12.95
N SER A 2 1.48 14.20 12.98
CA SER A 2 0.39 15.02 13.51
C SER A 2 0.49 15.13 15.04
N VAL A 3 -0.21 16.13 15.61
CA VAL A 3 -0.27 16.31 17.09
C VAL A 3 -0.89 15.09 17.74
N LEU A 4 -1.93 14.51 17.13
CA LEU A 4 -2.59 13.31 17.66
C LEU A 4 -1.69 12.08 17.62
N ALA A 5 -0.91 11.90 16.55
CA ALA A 5 0.07 10.82 16.47
C ALA A 5 1.18 10.96 17.54
N ALA A 6 1.62 12.19 17.82
CA ALA A 6 2.58 12.45 18.91
C ALA A 6 1.98 12.16 20.29
N LEU A 7 0.73 12.55 20.53
CA LEU A 7 0.01 12.24 21.76
C LEU A 7 -0.22 10.73 21.94
N ALA A 8 -0.61 10.02 20.87
CA ALA A 8 -0.79 8.57 20.92
C ALA A 8 0.52 7.84 21.27
N LYS A 9 1.67 8.28 20.71
CA LYS A 9 2.99 7.74 21.06
C LYS A 9 3.36 8.03 22.53
N ALA A 10 3.13 9.25 23.02
CA ALA A 10 3.36 9.58 24.42
C ALA A 10 2.48 8.74 25.36
N GLU A 11 1.22 8.53 24.99
CA GLU A 11 0.30 7.68 25.75
C GLU A 11 0.74 6.20 25.69
N ALA A 12 1.23 5.71 24.55
CA ALA A 12 1.77 4.35 24.45
C ALA A 12 2.94 4.13 25.44
N VAL A 13 3.86 5.08 25.53
CA VAL A 13 4.96 5.05 26.52
C VAL A 13 4.40 5.01 27.95
N ARG A 14 3.44 5.86 28.27
CA ARG A 14 2.81 5.93 29.59
C ARG A 14 2.05 4.66 29.97
N ALA A 15 1.29 4.11 29.02
CA ALA A 15 0.49 2.91 29.21
C ALA A 15 1.30 1.61 29.13
N GLY A 16 2.54 1.66 28.63
CA GLY A 16 3.39 0.50 28.40
C GLY A 16 2.90 -0.42 27.26
N ARG A 17 2.07 0.09 26.36
CA ARG A 17 1.54 -0.64 25.20
C ARG A 17 1.08 0.33 24.10
N ALA A 18 1.09 -0.15 22.86
CA ALA A 18 0.64 0.65 21.73
C ALA A 18 -0.81 1.14 21.87
N GLN A 19 -1.07 2.31 21.30
CA GLN A 19 -2.40 2.92 21.25
C GLN A 19 -3.02 2.75 19.88
N ALA A 20 -4.30 2.41 19.82
CA ALA A 20 -5.04 2.37 18.57
C ALA A 20 -5.13 3.78 17.96
N THR A 21 -4.78 3.91 16.71
CA THR A 21 -4.90 5.15 15.90
C THR A 21 -5.95 5.01 14.80
N ALA A 22 -6.57 3.84 14.70
CA ALA A 22 -7.66 3.54 13.79
C ALA A 22 -8.71 2.69 14.51
N ALA A 23 -9.99 2.99 14.29
CA ALA A 23 -11.12 2.23 14.79
C ALA A 23 -11.58 1.14 13.82
N VAL A 24 -11.17 1.24 12.57
CA VAL A 24 -11.47 0.28 11.49
C VAL A 24 -10.19 -0.10 10.74
N ARG A 25 -10.23 -1.23 10.07
CA ARG A 25 -9.15 -1.67 9.18
C ARG A 25 -9.24 -0.95 7.84
N HIS A 26 -8.15 -0.29 7.44
CA HIS A 26 -8.08 0.49 6.20
C HIS A 26 -7.50 -0.26 5.01
N LEU A 27 -7.36 -1.57 5.07
CA LEU A 27 -6.91 -2.42 3.97
C LEU A 27 -7.74 -3.70 3.91
N HIS A 28 -7.84 -4.26 2.71
CA HIS A 28 -8.47 -5.56 2.51
C HIS A 28 -7.61 -6.68 3.10
N LEU A 29 -8.25 -7.70 3.69
CA LEU A 29 -7.63 -8.97 4.07
C LEU A 29 -8.30 -10.09 3.28
N ALA A 30 -7.53 -10.73 2.40
CA ALA A 30 -7.99 -11.90 1.65
C ALA A 30 -8.23 -13.09 2.60
N GLU A 31 -9.19 -13.95 2.27
CA GLU A 31 -9.45 -15.19 3.03
C GLU A 31 -8.26 -16.16 3.00
N ARG A 32 -7.52 -16.15 1.89
CA ARG A 32 -6.33 -16.99 1.69
C ARG A 32 -5.12 -16.14 1.26
N PRO A 33 -4.58 -15.32 2.17
CA PRO A 33 -3.40 -14.53 1.85
C PRO A 33 -2.17 -15.43 1.70
N LEU A 34 -1.27 -15.10 0.80
CA LEU A 34 0.03 -15.74 0.65
C LEU A 34 1.06 -14.97 1.51
N VAL A 35 1.54 -15.55 2.58
CA VAL A 35 2.60 -14.95 3.39
C VAL A 35 3.96 -15.35 2.82
N ALA A 36 4.87 -14.39 2.65
CA ALA A 36 6.21 -14.59 2.13
C ALA A 36 7.24 -13.88 3.02
N VAL A 37 8.12 -14.64 3.66
CA VAL A 37 9.22 -14.15 4.50
C VAL A 37 10.55 -14.43 3.79
N PRO A 38 11.10 -13.47 3.02
CA PRO A 38 12.33 -13.66 2.27
C PRO A 38 13.56 -13.32 3.10
N LEU A 39 14.68 -14.04 2.81
CA LEU A 39 16.04 -13.69 3.23
C LEU A 39 16.94 -13.55 2.02
N ARG A 40 17.84 -12.57 2.04
CA ARG A 40 18.81 -12.28 1.00
C ARG A 40 20.23 -12.23 1.54
N LEU A 41 21.20 -12.49 0.69
CA LEU A 41 22.61 -12.39 1.04
C LEU A 41 22.98 -10.93 1.33
N ALA A 42 23.71 -10.70 2.42
CA ALA A 42 24.25 -9.39 2.75
C ALA A 42 25.15 -8.86 1.62
N GLY A 43 24.99 -7.57 1.32
CA GLY A 43 25.74 -6.92 0.24
C GLY A 43 25.24 -7.19 -1.19
N GLU A 44 24.34 -8.15 -1.41
CA GLU A 44 23.83 -8.52 -2.74
C GLU A 44 22.30 -8.41 -2.81
N ALA A 45 21.82 -7.32 -3.36
CA ALA A 45 20.39 -6.93 -3.29
C ALA A 45 19.42 -7.95 -3.94
N ALA A 46 19.84 -8.68 -4.96
CA ALA A 46 19.01 -9.64 -5.71
C ALA A 46 19.42 -11.10 -5.52
N ALA A 47 20.23 -11.43 -4.49
CA ALA A 47 20.66 -12.80 -4.22
C ALA A 47 19.80 -13.41 -3.09
N PRO A 48 18.81 -14.27 -3.41
CA PRO A 48 18.03 -14.97 -2.41
C PRO A 48 18.91 -15.96 -1.65
N VAL A 49 18.68 -16.06 -0.34
CA VAL A 49 19.24 -17.09 0.53
C VAL A 49 18.16 -18.10 0.89
N ALA A 50 17.00 -17.60 1.27
CA ALA A 50 15.84 -18.43 1.57
C ALA A 50 14.53 -17.63 1.46
N ILE A 51 13.43 -18.36 1.41
CA ILE A 51 12.09 -17.82 1.61
C ILE A 51 11.24 -18.86 2.34
N MET A 52 10.46 -18.43 3.32
CA MET A 52 9.35 -19.21 3.87
C MET A 52 8.06 -18.65 3.30
N ILE A 53 7.22 -19.50 2.70
CA ILE A 53 6.05 -19.09 1.94
C ILE A 53 4.90 -20.09 2.10
N GLY A 54 3.66 -19.60 2.22
CA GLY A 54 2.47 -20.43 2.33
C GLY A 54 1.20 -19.63 2.63
N THR A 55 0.07 -20.31 2.63
CA THR A 55 -1.28 -19.70 2.74
C THR A 55 -1.97 -19.93 4.10
N SER A 56 -1.31 -20.62 5.02
CA SER A 56 -1.80 -20.83 6.40
C SER A 56 -0.61 -21.05 7.35
N PRO A 57 -0.80 -20.89 8.67
CA PRO A 57 0.28 -21.10 9.65
C PRO A 57 0.96 -22.46 9.54
N GLY A 58 0.22 -23.53 9.21
CA GLY A 58 0.71 -24.89 9.08
C GLY A 58 1.17 -25.30 7.68
N ASP A 59 0.95 -24.47 6.65
CA ASP A 59 1.32 -24.73 5.26
C ASP A 59 2.55 -23.90 4.88
N GLN A 60 3.69 -24.22 5.48
CA GLN A 60 4.93 -23.47 5.28
C GLN A 60 5.90 -24.24 4.40
N ASN A 61 6.19 -23.68 3.22
CA ASN A 61 7.25 -24.16 2.33
C ASN A 61 8.51 -23.33 2.59
N VAL A 62 9.65 -23.99 2.83
CA VAL A 62 10.96 -23.35 2.92
C VAL A 62 11.76 -23.68 1.69
N LEU A 63 12.11 -22.65 0.94
CA LEU A 63 12.99 -22.75 -0.23
C LEU A 63 14.33 -22.10 0.11
N THR A 64 15.45 -22.74 -0.24
CA THR A 64 16.79 -22.27 0.11
C THR A 64 17.72 -22.27 -1.09
N VAL A 65 18.73 -21.40 -1.05
CA VAL A 65 19.82 -21.35 -2.04
C VAL A 65 21.13 -21.65 -1.33
N PRO A 66 21.66 -22.88 -1.41
CA PRO A 66 22.88 -23.28 -0.68
C PRO A 66 24.13 -22.47 -1.06
N GLN A 67 24.16 -21.92 -2.28
CA GLN A 67 25.20 -20.98 -2.72
C GLN A 67 24.54 -19.82 -3.45
N PRO A 68 24.23 -18.70 -2.74
CA PRO A 68 23.49 -17.57 -3.29
C PRO A 68 24.15 -16.85 -4.48
N ARG A 69 25.47 -17.03 -4.67
CA ARG A 69 26.23 -16.49 -5.82
C ARG A 69 26.19 -17.40 -7.05
N ASP A 70 25.80 -18.66 -6.91
CA ASP A 70 25.66 -19.58 -8.02
C ASP A 70 24.39 -19.27 -8.83
N ARG A 71 24.57 -18.99 -10.13
CA ARG A 71 23.48 -18.66 -11.03
C ARG A 71 22.47 -19.81 -11.20
N VAL A 72 22.94 -21.04 -11.28
CA VAL A 72 22.12 -22.23 -11.54
C VAL A 72 21.22 -22.47 -10.30
N LEU A 73 21.81 -22.39 -9.11
CA LEU A 73 21.06 -22.58 -7.85
C LEU A 73 20.04 -21.47 -7.63
N ARG A 74 20.35 -20.22 -7.98
CA ARG A 74 19.36 -19.12 -7.95
C ARG A 74 18.21 -19.35 -8.91
N LEU A 75 18.49 -19.80 -10.14
CA LEU A 75 17.44 -20.08 -11.12
C LEU A 75 16.55 -21.25 -10.67
N ARG A 76 17.13 -22.29 -10.09
CA ARG A 76 16.38 -23.40 -9.48
C ARG A 76 15.48 -22.92 -8.35
N PHE A 77 15.98 -22.06 -7.47
CA PHE A 77 15.15 -21.45 -6.40
C PHE A 77 13.98 -20.67 -7.00
N ILE A 78 14.20 -19.89 -8.06
CA ILE A 78 13.13 -19.10 -8.71
C ILE A 78 12.11 -20.03 -9.37
N GLU A 79 12.53 -21.13 -9.95
CA GLU A 79 11.64 -22.16 -10.50
C GLU A 79 10.79 -22.80 -9.40
N GLN A 80 11.40 -23.21 -8.28
CA GLN A 80 10.66 -23.71 -7.10
C GLN A 80 9.68 -22.67 -6.53
N LEU A 81 10.08 -21.39 -6.49
CA LEU A 81 9.18 -20.32 -6.08
C LEU A 81 8.02 -20.14 -7.07
N ALA A 82 8.28 -20.33 -8.37
CA ALA A 82 7.22 -20.30 -9.39
C ALA A 82 6.23 -21.46 -9.21
N ASP A 83 6.71 -22.64 -8.81
CA ASP A 83 5.85 -23.81 -8.53
C ASP A 83 4.89 -23.59 -7.34
N VAL A 84 5.19 -22.62 -6.46
CA VAL A 84 4.29 -22.23 -5.37
C VAL A 84 3.40 -21.05 -5.78
N VAL A 85 3.98 -20.00 -6.35
CA VAL A 85 3.28 -18.74 -6.61
C VAL A 85 2.35 -18.84 -7.81
N LEU A 86 2.76 -19.44 -8.92
CA LEU A 86 1.93 -19.48 -10.14
C LEU A 86 0.64 -20.30 -9.97
N PRO A 87 0.64 -21.49 -9.33
CA PRO A 87 -0.61 -22.18 -9.01
C PRO A 87 -1.52 -21.37 -8.08
N TYR A 88 -0.97 -20.68 -7.06
CA TYR A 88 -1.75 -19.78 -6.21
C TYR A 88 -2.44 -18.68 -7.04
N LEU A 89 -1.71 -18.02 -7.95
CA LEU A 89 -2.28 -16.99 -8.82
C LEU A 89 -3.37 -17.55 -9.74
N SER A 90 -3.18 -18.76 -10.26
CA SER A 90 -4.13 -19.37 -11.19
C SER A 90 -5.50 -19.62 -10.55
N THR A 91 -5.57 -19.80 -9.23
CA THR A 91 -6.86 -19.98 -8.53
C THR A 91 -7.79 -18.76 -8.65
N PHE A 92 -7.23 -17.56 -8.80
CA PHE A 92 -7.99 -16.32 -8.94
C PHE A 92 -8.44 -16.01 -10.38
N LEU A 93 -7.96 -16.80 -11.37
CA LEU A 93 -8.31 -16.62 -12.77
C LEU A 93 -9.55 -17.47 -13.20
N VAL A 94 -10.04 -18.33 -12.30
CA VAL A 94 -11.12 -19.27 -12.61
C VAL A 94 -12.48 -18.58 -12.57
N ASP A 95 -12.74 -17.83 -11.50
CA ASP A 95 -14.03 -17.20 -11.27
C ASP A 95 -14.01 -15.75 -11.75
N THR A 96 -14.85 -15.48 -12.76
CA THR A 96 -14.87 -14.18 -13.45
C THR A 96 -16.29 -13.67 -13.66
N GLU A 97 -16.43 -12.37 -13.87
CA GLU A 97 -17.67 -11.69 -14.25
C GLU A 97 -17.46 -10.89 -15.53
N GLU A 98 -18.51 -10.80 -16.35
CA GLU A 98 -18.53 -9.92 -17.52
C GLU A 98 -19.08 -8.55 -17.14
N LEU A 99 -18.38 -7.51 -17.51
CA LEU A 99 -18.73 -6.12 -17.28
C LEU A 99 -18.74 -5.34 -18.59
N THR A 100 -19.61 -4.34 -18.66
CA THR A 100 -19.65 -3.42 -19.82
C THR A 100 -19.13 -2.06 -19.41
N SER A 101 -18.13 -1.55 -20.14
CA SER A 101 -17.59 -0.22 -19.94
C SER A 101 -18.62 0.87 -20.30
N LYS A 102 -18.37 2.11 -19.89
CA LYS A 102 -19.18 3.27 -20.31
C LYS A 102 -19.16 3.50 -21.82
N ALA A 103 -18.17 2.98 -22.52
CA ALA A 103 -18.05 3.04 -23.98
C ALA A 103 -18.81 1.89 -24.69
N GLY A 104 -19.43 0.96 -23.92
CA GLY A 104 -20.15 -0.19 -24.45
C GLY A 104 -19.26 -1.41 -24.74
N GLU A 105 -17.99 -1.38 -24.36
CA GLU A 105 -17.07 -2.51 -24.54
C GLU A 105 -17.25 -3.53 -23.40
N THR A 106 -17.40 -4.80 -23.74
CA THR A 106 -17.46 -5.89 -22.76
C THR A 106 -16.04 -6.35 -22.41
N TYR A 107 -15.78 -6.52 -21.12
CA TYR A 107 -14.51 -7.03 -20.59
C TYR A 107 -14.76 -7.97 -19.41
N THR A 108 -13.80 -8.86 -19.17
CA THR A 108 -13.85 -9.82 -18.07
C THR A 108 -13.05 -9.30 -16.89
N ARG A 109 -13.62 -9.45 -15.68
CA ARG A 109 -12.93 -9.14 -14.42
C ARG A 109 -12.98 -10.37 -13.50
N CYS A 110 -11.86 -10.69 -12.85
CA CYS A 110 -11.80 -11.73 -11.83
C CYS A 110 -12.65 -11.32 -10.62
N LEU A 111 -13.35 -12.28 -10.01
CA LEU A 111 -14.18 -12.03 -8.82
C LEU A 111 -13.34 -11.67 -7.60
N ASP A 112 -12.08 -12.14 -7.54
CA ASP A 112 -11.14 -11.80 -6.48
C ASP A 112 -9.73 -11.59 -7.05
N ALA A 113 -8.77 -11.23 -6.21
CA ALA A 113 -7.37 -11.01 -6.57
C ALA A 113 -6.43 -11.63 -5.53
N PRO A 114 -5.20 -12.02 -5.94
CA PRO A 114 -4.20 -12.53 -5.00
C PRO A 114 -3.69 -11.43 -4.07
N GLN A 115 -3.48 -11.79 -2.81
CA GLN A 115 -2.83 -10.94 -1.82
C GLN A 115 -1.60 -11.64 -1.27
N MET A 116 -0.42 -11.00 -1.35
CA MET A 116 0.84 -11.51 -0.81
C MET A 116 1.34 -10.55 0.28
N TRP A 117 1.71 -11.09 1.44
CA TRP A 117 2.21 -10.31 2.56
C TRP A 117 3.70 -10.50 2.77
N THR A 118 4.41 -9.43 3.10
CA THR A 118 5.80 -9.48 3.57
C THR A 118 5.95 -8.82 4.93
N PRO A 119 6.99 -9.16 5.72
CA PRO A 119 7.16 -8.60 7.06
C PRO A 119 7.30 -7.07 7.09
N ASN A 120 7.98 -6.50 6.11
CA ASN A 120 8.32 -5.08 6.06
C ASN A 120 8.51 -4.58 4.61
N PRO A 121 8.66 -3.27 4.37
CA PRO A 121 8.90 -2.71 3.03
C PRO A 121 10.16 -3.25 2.33
N GLY A 122 11.15 -3.71 3.11
CA GLY A 122 12.34 -4.38 2.56
C GLY A 122 11.99 -5.67 1.82
N GLY A 123 11.03 -6.45 2.32
CA GLY A 123 10.51 -7.65 1.67
C GLY A 123 9.81 -7.34 0.35
N VAL A 124 8.96 -6.30 0.33
CA VAL A 124 8.31 -5.81 -0.91
C VAL A 124 9.35 -5.44 -1.96
N ASN A 125 10.36 -4.65 -1.58
CA ASN A 125 11.43 -4.22 -2.46
C ASN A 125 12.26 -5.38 -2.97
N PHE A 126 12.54 -6.37 -2.12
CA PHE A 126 13.29 -7.57 -2.51
C PHE A 126 12.53 -8.39 -3.54
N LEU A 127 11.24 -8.68 -3.33
CA LEU A 127 10.42 -9.42 -4.30
C LEU A 127 10.32 -8.69 -5.65
N LYS A 128 10.13 -7.37 -5.63
CA LYS A 128 10.14 -6.54 -6.84
C LYS A 128 11.46 -6.62 -7.58
N LEU A 129 12.58 -6.53 -6.88
CA LEU A 129 13.91 -6.60 -7.47
C LEU A 129 14.20 -7.99 -8.03
N LEU A 130 13.82 -9.06 -7.30
CA LEU A 130 13.93 -10.44 -7.77
C LEU A 130 13.15 -10.62 -9.07
N GLY A 131 11.89 -10.15 -9.12
CA GLY A 131 11.07 -10.18 -10.33
C GLY A 131 11.73 -9.45 -11.50
N ARG A 132 12.21 -8.22 -11.28
CA ARG A 132 12.91 -7.42 -12.30
C ARG A 132 14.18 -8.08 -12.82
N SER A 133 14.89 -8.84 -12.00
CA SER A 133 16.13 -9.51 -12.37
C SER A 133 15.92 -10.65 -13.36
N VAL A 134 14.72 -11.28 -13.38
CA VAL A 134 14.47 -12.50 -14.17
C VAL A 134 13.39 -12.36 -15.25
N ARG A 135 12.54 -11.35 -15.22
CA ARG A 135 11.39 -11.20 -16.14
C ARG A 135 11.76 -11.13 -17.63
N PHE A 136 13.02 -10.89 -17.98
CA PHE A 136 13.52 -10.81 -19.34
C PHE A 136 14.50 -11.93 -19.67
N HIS A 137 14.60 -12.97 -18.84
CA HIS A 137 15.36 -14.16 -19.20
C HIS A 137 14.72 -14.83 -20.41
N ARG A 138 15.55 -15.34 -21.29
CA ARG A 138 15.10 -15.99 -22.51
C ARG A 138 14.81 -17.45 -22.26
N VAL A 139 13.73 -17.93 -22.88
CA VAL A 139 13.32 -19.35 -22.85
C VAL A 139 13.92 -20.13 -24.02
N ASP A 140 14.63 -19.45 -24.92
CA ASP A 140 15.28 -19.96 -26.09
C ASP A 140 16.76 -19.47 -26.19
N GLY A 141 17.53 -20.01 -27.17
CA GLY A 141 18.90 -19.58 -27.45
C GLY A 141 19.96 -20.32 -26.61
N ASP A 142 21.13 -19.68 -26.40
CA ASP A 142 22.31 -20.34 -25.82
C ASP A 142 22.21 -20.67 -24.32
N ASN A 143 21.40 -19.92 -23.57
CA ASN A 143 21.22 -20.11 -22.12
C ASN A 143 19.74 -20.02 -21.74
N PRO A 144 18.92 -20.97 -22.22
CA PRO A 144 17.49 -20.95 -21.98
C PRO A 144 17.16 -21.21 -20.50
N VAL A 145 16.04 -20.64 -20.04
CA VAL A 145 15.47 -20.96 -18.74
C VAL A 145 14.04 -21.48 -18.90
N PRO A 146 13.49 -22.24 -17.94
CA PRO A 146 12.08 -22.61 -17.93
C PRO A 146 11.17 -21.38 -18.05
N GLU A 147 10.04 -21.51 -18.77
CA GLU A 147 9.07 -20.41 -18.97
C GLU A 147 8.49 -19.86 -17.66
N SER A 148 8.40 -20.68 -16.63
CA SER A 148 7.95 -20.31 -15.30
C SER A 148 8.80 -19.19 -14.68
N ILE A 149 10.10 -19.13 -14.99
CA ILE A 149 11.02 -18.12 -14.43
C ILE A 149 10.71 -16.70 -14.90
N PRO A 150 10.69 -16.37 -16.21
CA PRO A 150 10.33 -15.04 -16.65
C PRO A 150 8.85 -14.73 -16.34
N LEU A 151 7.95 -15.71 -16.35
CA LEU A 151 6.56 -15.53 -15.98
C LEU A 151 6.40 -15.10 -14.52
N LEU A 152 7.04 -15.81 -13.58
CA LEU A 152 7.09 -15.39 -12.19
C LEU A 152 7.71 -13.99 -12.06
N GLY A 153 8.78 -13.72 -12.80
CA GLY A 153 9.44 -12.41 -12.84
C GLY A 153 8.49 -11.27 -13.22
N ARG A 154 7.61 -11.51 -14.20
CA ARG A 154 6.55 -10.54 -14.59
C ARG A 154 5.57 -10.30 -13.46
N TRP A 155 5.09 -11.34 -12.81
CA TRP A 155 4.15 -11.25 -11.69
C TRP A 155 4.75 -10.54 -10.47
N LEU A 156 5.94 -10.93 -10.03
CA LEU A 156 6.60 -10.27 -8.90
C LEU A 156 6.89 -8.79 -9.18
N THR A 157 7.21 -8.45 -10.44
CA THR A 157 7.36 -7.05 -10.85
C THR A 157 6.04 -6.30 -10.76
N TRP A 158 4.94 -6.90 -11.23
CA TRP A 158 3.60 -6.31 -11.16
C TRP A 158 3.16 -6.10 -9.70
N PHE A 159 3.33 -7.09 -8.84
CA PHE A 159 3.04 -6.95 -7.40
C PHE A 159 3.79 -5.77 -6.78
N GLY A 160 5.11 -5.69 -7.04
CA GLY A 160 5.92 -4.60 -6.52
C GLY A 160 5.56 -3.23 -7.09
N ASP A 161 5.18 -3.14 -8.37
CA ASP A 161 4.72 -1.89 -8.98
C ASP A 161 3.32 -1.49 -8.47
N ARG A 162 2.43 -2.46 -8.23
CA ARG A 162 1.10 -2.22 -7.68
C ARG A 162 1.14 -1.87 -6.18
N ALA A 163 2.06 -2.42 -5.41
CA ALA A 163 2.29 -2.05 -4.01
C ALA A 163 2.63 -0.57 -3.80
N GLU A 164 3.16 0.10 -4.84
CA GLU A 164 3.42 1.54 -4.81
C GLU A 164 2.15 2.39 -5.05
N HIS A 165 1.03 1.77 -5.41
CA HIS A 165 -0.24 2.49 -5.61
C HIS A 165 -0.93 2.66 -4.24
N PRO A 166 -1.18 3.90 -3.79
CA PRO A 166 -1.84 4.17 -2.52
C PRO A 166 -3.19 3.45 -2.40
N GLY A 167 -3.38 2.75 -1.30
CA GLY A 167 -4.61 2.00 -1.02
C GLY A 167 -4.65 0.59 -1.59
N SER A 168 -3.65 0.17 -2.38
CA SER A 168 -3.54 -1.21 -2.84
C SER A 168 -3.20 -2.17 -1.70
N ALA A 169 -3.85 -3.33 -1.71
CA ALA A 169 -3.65 -4.41 -0.74
C ALA A 169 -3.10 -5.70 -1.35
N VAL A 170 -2.56 -5.67 -2.59
CA VAL A 170 -2.05 -6.90 -3.25
C VAL A 170 -0.69 -7.36 -2.73
N LEU A 171 0.17 -6.44 -2.28
CA LEU A 171 1.47 -6.77 -1.67
C LEU A 171 1.78 -5.82 -0.50
N PRO A 172 1.03 -5.92 0.61
CA PRO A 172 1.27 -5.08 1.78
C PRO A 172 2.49 -5.55 2.59
N ALA A 173 3.15 -4.57 3.22
CA ALA A 173 4.16 -4.80 4.25
C ALA A 173 3.51 -4.80 5.63
N MET A 174 3.72 -5.84 6.44
CA MET A 174 3.06 -6.02 7.73
C MET A 174 3.35 -4.87 8.69
N THR A 175 4.61 -4.45 8.82
CA THR A 175 4.96 -3.32 9.70
C THR A 175 4.28 -2.03 9.30
N ALA A 176 4.12 -1.76 7.99
CA ALA A 176 3.40 -0.58 7.52
C ALA A 176 1.90 -0.67 7.82
N ALA A 177 1.29 -1.85 7.63
CA ALA A 177 -0.11 -2.09 7.96
C ALA A 177 -0.38 -1.92 9.46
N LEU A 178 0.46 -2.51 10.32
CA LEU A 178 0.32 -2.36 11.78
C LEU A 178 0.52 -0.91 12.23
N SER A 179 1.56 -0.21 11.74
CA SER A 179 1.83 1.19 12.08
C SER A 179 0.74 2.14 11.59
N ALA A 180 -0.03 1.74 10.58
CA ALA A 180 -1.21 2.50 10.16
C ALA A 180 -2.39 2.38 11.14
N HIS A 181 -2.41 1.40 12.03
CA HIS A 181 -3.52 1.15 12.96
C HIS A 181 -3.15 1.35 14.42
N TRP A 182 -1.86 1.28 14.77
CA TRP A 182 -1.36 1.44 16.14
C TRP A 182 -0.16 2.37 16.19
N ALA A 183 -0.13 3.23 17.20
CA ALA A 183 1.04 4.00 17.58
C ALA A 183 1.79 3.28 18.71
N SER A 184 3.01 2.86 18.45
CA SER A 184 3.95 2.35 19.46
C SER A 184 4.59 3.50 20.24
N GLY A 185 5.32 3.18 21.31
CA GLY A 185 6.15 4.17 22.03
C GLY A 185 7.52 4.43 21.40
N GLN A 186 7.83 3.80 20.27
CA GLN A 186 9.13 3.88 19.60
C GLN A 186 9.10 4.76 18.34
N SER A 187 10.25 5.00 17.73
CA SER A 187 10.36 5.78 16.50
C SER A 187 9.82 5.02 15.29
N THR A 188 9.55 5.72 14.19
CA THR A 188 9.12 5.11 12.93
C THR A 188 10.17 4.15 12.34
N LEU A 189 11.46 4.38 12.63
CA LEU A 189 12.53 3.48 12.19
C LEU A 189 12.48 2.15 12.96
N GLU A 190 12.30 2.22 14.27
CA GLU A 190 12.17 1.06 15.15
C GLU A 190 10.87 0.28 14.86
N ASP A 191 9.79 0.96 14.45
CA ASP A 191 8.54 0.34 13.97
C ASP A 191 8.76 -0.54 12.71
N GLY A 192 9.89 -0.40 12.02
CA GLY A 192 10.32 -1.29 10.93
C GLY A 192 10.70 -2.70 11.39
N ASN A 193 10.97 -2.93 12.67
CA ASN A 193 11.17 -4.24 13.28
C ASN A 193 9.81 -4.83 13.67
N LEU A 194 9.38 -5.89 12.98
CA LEU A 194 8.07 -6.50 13.19
C LEU A 194 7.90 -7.05 14.61
N ALA A 195 8.93 -7.69 15.15
CA ALA A 195 8.88 -8.27 16.49
C ALA A 195 8.76 -7.18 17.57
N ALA A 196 9.52 -6.08 17.43
CA ALA A 196 9.45 -4.94 18.35
C ALA A 196 8.09 -4.25 18.27
N LEU A 197 7.58 -4.01 17.06
CA LEU A 197 6.26 -3.39 16.86
C LEU A 197 5.13 -4.23 17.46
N LEU A 198 5.15 -5.55 17.24
CA LEU A 198 4.19 -6.48 17.87
C LEU A 198 4.36 -6.53 19.37
N GLY A 199 5.59 -6.46 19.89
CA GLY A 199 5.85 -6.35 21.32
C GLY A 199 5.17 -5.14 21.97
N TRP A 200 5.00 -4.03 21.24
CA TRP A 200 4.20 -2.89 21.69
C TRP A 200 2.70 -3.11 21.56
N ILE A 201 2.23 -3.73 20.48
CA ILE A 201 0.80 -3.91 20.19
C ILE A 201 0.19 -4.98 21.11
N ASP A 202 0.87 -6.11 21.22
CA ASP A 202 0.43 -7.29 21.99
C ASP A 202 1.57 -7.81 22.89
N PRO A 203 1.95 -7.03 23.92
CA PRO A 203 3.07 -7.40 24.78
C PRO A 203 2.80 -8.72 25.50
N PRO A 204 3.81 -9.61 25.62
CA PRO A 204 3.69 -10.82 26.40
C PRO A 204 3.29 -10.53 27.84
N SER A 205 2.61 -11.49 28.48
CA SER A 205 2.16 -11.33 29.87
C SER A 205 3.31 -10.97 30.82
N GLY A 206 3.15 -9.90 31.57
CA GLY A 206 4.16 -9.40 32.53
C GLY A 206 5.21 -8.45 31.89
N PHE A 207 5.16 -8.19 30.60
CA PHE A 207 6.05 -7.23 29.93
C PHE A 207 5.32 -5.95 29.55
N THR A 208 6.05 -4.84 29.59
CA THR A 208 5.66 -3.63 28.87
C THR A 208 6.09 -3.70 27.40
N GLY A 209 5.47 -2.91 26.52
CA GLY A 209 5.87 -2.81 25.13
C GLY A 209 7.36 -2.47 24.95
N ALA A 210 7.89 -1.56 25.77
CA ALA A 210 9.31 -1.21 25.74
C ALA A 210 10.23 -2.40 26.11
N GLN A 211 9.85 -3.20 27.10
CA GLN A 211 10.61 -4.39 27.47
C GLN A 211 10.54 -5.47 26.39
N ALA A 212 9.36 -5.69 25.81
CA ALA A 212 9.20 -6.64 24.71
C ALA A 212 9.98 -6.20 23.45
N ALA A 213 9.96 -4.91 23.13
CA ALA A 213 10.73 -4.33 22.01
C ALA A 213 12.24 -4.48 22.23
N ALA A 214 12.74 -4.22 23.44
CA ALA A 214 14.16 -4.40 23.76
C ALA A 214 14.64 -5.86 23.59
N LEU A 215 13.79 -6.85 23.93
CA LEU A 215 14.10 -8.26 23.64
C LEU A 215 14.07 -8.58 22.14
N ALA A 216 13.19 -7.93 21.40
CA ALA A 216 13.09 -8.11 19.95
C ALA A 216 14.22 -7.44 19.15
N GLU A 217 14.96 -6.51 19.75
CA GLU A 217 16.15 -5.90 19.16
C GLU A 217 17.42 -6.75 19.31
N ASP A 218 17.42 -7.71 20.24
CA ASP A 218 18.54 -8.64 20.42
C ASP A 218 18.46 -9.76 19.36
N PRO A 219 19.35 -9.80 18.34
CA PRO A 219 19.28 -10.79 17.28
C PRO A 219 19.55 -12.23 17.74
N LEU A 220 20.11 -12.41 18.93
CA LEU A 220 20.29 -13.74 19.53
C LEU A 220 18.99 -14.30 20.09
N LEU A 221 18.06 -13.43 20.49
CA LEU A 221 16.75 -13.80 21.02
C LEU A 221 15.66 -13.74 19.95
N SER A 222 15.77 -12.80 19.02
CA SER A 222 14.79 -12.56 17.97
C SER A 222 15.49 -12.27 16.64
N PRO A 223 15.57 -13.26 15.73
CA PRO A 223 16.14 -13.03 14.41
C PRO A 223 15.43 -11.89 13.68
N PRO A 224 16.16 -11.06 12.90
CA PRO A 224 15.55 -10.01 12.10
C PRO A 224 14.48 -10.55 11.15
N ALA A 225 13.39 -9.80 10.99
CA ALA A 225 12.26 -10.19 10.13
C ALA A 225 12.59 -10.22 8.61
N GLY A 226 13.85 -10.05 8.24
CA GLY A 226 14.31 -10.06 6.85
C GLY A 226 14.00 -8.74 6.10
N PRO A 227 14.36 -8.65 4.82
CA PRO A 227 15.13 -9.64 4.06
C PRO A 227 16.61 -9.70 4.43
N ALA A 228 17.15 -8.79 5.22
CA ALA A 228 18.49 -8.85 5.74
C ALA A 228 18.55 -9.72 7.00
N THR A 229 19.61 -10.50 7.13
CA THR A 229 19.97 -11.28 8.31
C THR A 229 20.87 -10.45 9.24
N ASP A 230 21.11 -10.94 10.46
CA ASP A 230 22.08 -10.32 11.37
C ASP A 230 23.53 -10.61 10.92
N PRO A 231 24.46 -9.63 11.01
CA PRO A 231 25.85 -9.83 10.64
C PRO A 231 26.58 -10.92 11.46
N GLY A 232 26.21 -11.13 12.72
CA GLY A 232 26.74 -12.22 13.55
C GLY A 232 26.34 -13.57 12.99
N PHE A 233 25.04 -13.77 12.72
CA PHE A 233 24.53 -14.95 12.05
C PHE A 233 25.21 -15.19 10.68
N ASP A 234 25.36 -14.15 9.88
CA ASP A 234 25.99 -14.26 8.56
C ASP A 234 27.44 -14.77 8.64
N ASN A 235 28.22 -14.26 9.60
CA ASN A 235 29.64 -14.59 9.73
C ASN A 235 29.87 -15.91 10.47
N GLU A 236 29.12 -16.16 11.54
CA GLU A 236 29.35 -17.26 12.47
C GLU A 236 28.64 -18.56 12.06
N GLU A 237 27.52 -18.45 11.36
CA GLU A 237 26.69 -19.59 10.93
C GLU A 237 26.56 -19.73 9.43
N LEU A 238 26.03 -18.71 8.73
CA LEU A 238 25.67 -18.80 7.32
C LEU A 238 26.91 -19.00 6.43
N ALA A 239 27.95 -18.21 6.62
CA ALA A 239 29.17 -18.31 5.80
C ALA A 239 29.91 -19.67 5.96
N PRO A 240 30.10 -20.22 7.18
CA PRO A 240 30.61 -21.57 7.37
C PRO A 240 29.76 -22.67 6.71
N LEU A 241 28.39 -22.56 6.78
CA LEU A 241 27.50 -23.53 6.17
C LEU A 241 27.60 -23.50 4.63
N ILE A 242 27.65 -22.30 4.04
CA ILE A 242 27.89 -22.14 2.58
C ILE A 242 29.29 -22.70 2.19
N ALA A 243 30.31 -22.45 3.00
CA ALA A 243 31.64 -23.00 2.76
C ALA A 243 31.67 -24.54 2.82
N ALA A 244 30.95 -25.14 3.78
CA ALA A 244 30.80 -26.59 3.88
C ALA A 244 30.08 -27.18 2.66
N TYR A 245 29.04 -26.54 2.16
CA TYR A 245 28.36 -26.92 0.92
C TYR A 245 29.34 -26.90 -0.30
N ASN A 246 30.12 -25.82 -0.41
CA ASN A 246 31.09 -25.66 -1.52
C ASN A 246 32.25 -26.69 -1.45
N ALA A 247 32.64 -27.08 -0.25
CA ALA A 247 33.73 -28.03 -0.02
C ALA A 247 33.31 -29.52 -0.17
N ALA A 248 32.01 -29.79 -0.31
CA ALA A 248 31.49 -31.15 -0.43
C ALA A 248 31.98 -31.83 -1.71
N LEU A 249 32.60 -33.01 -1.57
CA LEU A 249 33.27 -33.72 -2.65
C LEU A 249 32.31 -34.53 -3.53
N ASP A 250 31.18 -34.93 -2.99
CA ASP A 250 30.15 -35.72 -3.67
C ASP A 250 28.72 -35.19 -3.38
N ASP A 251 27.75 -35.73 -4.10
CA ASP A 251 26.35 -35.29 -4.00
C ASP A 251 25.75 -35.66 -2.66
N ALA A 252 26.14 -36.73 -1.99
CA ALA A 252 25.64 -37.12 -0.66
C ALA A 252 26.12 -36.13 0.40
N ALA A 253 27.41 -35.77 0.39
CA ALA A 253 27.98 -34.77 1.28
C ALA A 253 27.35 -33.39 1.02
N ARG A 254 27.10 -33.04 -0.24
CA ARG A 254 26.45 -31.79 -0.64
C ARG A 254 25.00 -31.71 -0.15
N SER A 255 24.24 -32.82 -0.24
CA SER A 255 22.89 -32.91 0.28
C SER A 255 22.86 -32.69 1.80
N VAL A 256 23.75 -33.37 2.54
CA VAL A 256 23.85 -33.18 4.00
C VAL A 256 24.21 -31.75 4.38
N ALA A 257 25.08 -31.08 3.63
CA ALA A 257 25.45 -29.70 3.87
C ALA A 257 24.25 -28.75 3.58
N ALA A 258 23.50 -29.00 2.50
CA ALA A 258 22.28 -28.24 2.16
C ALA A 258 21.21 -28.40 3.22
N GLU A 259 20.95 -29.61 3.77
CA GLU A 259 20.01 -29.87 4.83
C GLU A 259 20.36 -29.14 6.16
N ARG A 260 21.67 -29.06 6.44
CA ARG A 260 22.13 -28.28 7.63
C ARG A 260 21.87 -26.80 7.46
N LEU A 261 22.17 -26.27 6.27
CA LEU A 261 21.92 -24.87 5.92
C LEU A 261 20.42 -24.56 5.97
N GLU A 262 19.58 -25.42 5.39
CA GLU A 262 18.12 -25.24 5.45
C GLU A 262 17.62 -25.21 6.89
N ARG A 263 18.09 -26.09 7.75
CA ARG A 263 17.69 -26.12 9.17
C ARG A 263 18.06 -24.84 9.91
N SER A 264 19.26 -24.30 9.68
CA SER A 264 19.69 -23.03 10.25
C SER A 264 18.84 -21.87 9.72
N LEU A 265 18.61 -21.79 8.42
CA LEU A 265 17.76 -20.74 7.81
C LEU A 265 16.29 -20.84 8.25
N ARG A 266 15.77 -22.05 8.45
CA ARG A 266 14.43 -22.25 9.02
C ARG A 266 14.33 -21.65 10.43
N GLY A 267 15.37 -21.80 11.26
CA GLY A 267 15.44 -21.16 12.58
C GLY A 267 15.40 -19.64 12.52
N GLN A 268 15.91 -19.02 11.45
CA GLN A 268 15.82 -17.57 11.23
C GLN A 268 14.44 -17.12 10.71
N LEU A 269 13.74 -17.97 9.98
CA LEU A 269 12.46 -17.64 9.32
C LEU A 269 11.24 -17.89 10.21
N GLU A 270 11.26 -18.98 10.99
CA GLU A 270 10.12 -19.47 11.78
C GLU A 270 9.56 -18.43 12.77
N PRO A 271 10.37 -17.71 13.56
CA PRO A 271 9.85 -16.68 14.46
C PRO A 271 9.07 -15.60 13.71
N THR A 272 9.61 -15.10 12.61
CA THR A 272 8.94 -14.09 11.77
C THR A 272 7.67 -14.63 11.13
N TRP A 273 7.66 -15.90 10.70
CA TRP A 273 6.48 -16.56 10.17
C TRP A 273 5.32 -16.53 11.17
N GLN A 274 5.57 -16.86 12.41
CA GLN A 274 4.56 -16.84 13.47
C GLN A 274 4.07 -15.43 13.77
N LEU A 275 4.98 -14.44 13.81
CA LEU A 275 4.62 -13.04 13.96
C LEU A 275 3.74 -12.52 12.83
N MET A 276 3.97 -12.96 11.59
CA MET A 276 3.14 -12.59 10.44
C MET A 276 1.68 -13.06 10.62
N TRP A 277 1.47 -14.30 11.00
CA TRP A 277 0.13 -14.83 11.22
C TRP A 277 -0.56 -14.19 12.41
N ARG A 278 0.18 -13.96 13.51
CA ARG A 278 -0.35 -13.20 14.66
C ARG A 278 -0.77 -11.79 14.25
N SER A 279 -0.01 -11.15 13.39
CA SER A 279 -0.36 -9.80 12.86
C SER A 279 -1.63 -9.81 12.03
N ILE A 280 -1.82 -10.82 11.17
CA ILE A 280 -3.05 -11.01 10.39
C ILE A 280 -4.25 -11.19 11.32
N GLU A 281 -4.13 -11.97 12.38
CA GLU A 281 -5.19 -12.14 13.39
C GLU A 281 -5.57 -10.80 14.05
N LEU A 282 -4.58 -10.00 14.45
CA LEU A 282 -4.82 -8.68 15.04
C LEU A 282 -5.52 -7.72 14.08
N LEU A 283 -5.11 -7.71 12.82
CA LEU A 283 -5.77 -6.90 11.78
C LEU A 283 -7.18 -7.41 11.47
N SER A 284 -7.41 -8.72 11.47
CA SER A 284 -8.73 -9.31 11.21
C SER A 284 -9.75 -9.03 12.32
N ALA A 285 -9.28 -8.76 13.54
CA ALA A 285 -10.13 -8.39 14.65
C ALA A 285 -10.72 -6.96 14.51
N LEU A 286 -10.16 -6.12 13.64
CA LEU A 286 -10.70 -4.80 13.35
C LEU A 286 -11.82 -4.90 12.30
N PRO A 287 -12.95 -4.19 12.49
CA PRO A 287 -13.98 -4.09 11.46
C PRO A 287 -13.41 -3.42 10.21
N GLU A 288 -13.90 -3.81 9.05
CA GLU A 288 -13.45 -3.24 7.77
C GLU A 288 -14.02 -1.85 7.54
N GLY A 289 -13.19 -0.91 7.09
CA GLY A 289 -13.61 0.43 6.70
C GLY A 289 -14.49 0.40 5.43
N ALA A 290 -15.50 1.27 5.36
CA ALA A 290 -16.51 1.25 4.31
C ALA A 290 -15.95 1.43 2.88
N SER A 291 -14.80 2.09 2.73
CA SER A 291 -14.16 2.32 1.42
C SER A 291 -13.19 1.20 1.00
N VAL A 292 -12.95 0.21 1.85
CA VAL A 292 -11.94 -0.84 1.59
C VAL A 292 -12.33 -1.69 0.39
N GLU A 293 -13.60 -2.14 0.31
CA GLU A 293 -14.10 -2.94 -0.82
C GLU A 293 -13.98 -2.21 -2.16
N ASN A 294 -14.15 -0.90 -2.20
CA ASN A 294 -13.97 -0.12 -3.43
C ASN A 294 -12.51 -0.18 -3.91
N ARG A 295 -11.54 -0.03 -3.00
CA ARG A 295 -10.11 -0.13 -3.32
C ARG A 295 -9.71 -1.55 -3.73
N TRP A 296 -10.29 -2.56 -3.08
CA TRP A 296 -10.09 -3.95 -3.49
C TRP A 296 -10.66 -4.23 -4.87
N THR A 297 -11.79 -3.64 -5.21
CA THR A 297 -12.36 -3.70 -6.58
C THR A 297 -11.41 -3.09 -7.61
N ASP A 298 -10.70 -2.01 -7.29
CA ASP A 298 -9.66 -1.45 -8.15
C ASP A 298 -8.45 -2.38 -8.30
N ASP A 299 -8.05 -3.07 -7.22
CA ASP A 299 -7.00 -4.10 -7.25
C ASP A 299 -7.42 -5.31 -8.10
N ARG A 300 -8.65 -5.81 -7.96
CA ARG A 300 -9.22 -6.87 -8.82
C ARG A 300 -9.18 -6.47 -10.29
N GLY A 301 -9.57 -5.23 -10.61
CA GLY A 301 -9.50 -4.70 -11.98
C GLY A 301 -8.07 -4.59 -12.50
N ALA A 302 -7.11 -4.19 -11.67
CA ALA A 302 -5.70 -4.13 -12.05
C ALA A 302 -5.10 -5.52 -12.27
N PHE A 303 -5.44 -6.49 -11.42
CA PHE A 303 -5.04 -7.89 -11.55
C PHE A 303 -5.58 -8.50 -12.85
N SER A 304 -6.88 -8.33 -13.13
CA SER A 304 -7.54 -8.87 -14.33
C SER A 304 -6.91 -8.34 -15.62
N ARG A 305 -6.65 -7.03 -15.69
CA ARG A 305 -5.96 -6.43 -16.85
C ARG A 305 -4.57 -7.01 -17.05
N PHE A 306 -3.79 -7.10 -15.96
CA PHE A 306 -2.44 -7.65 -16.08
C PHE A 306 -2.43 -9.15 -16.45
N ALA A 307 -3.40 -9.92 -15.94
CA ALA A 307 -3.59 -11.32 -16.32
C ALA A 307 -3.91 -11.47 -17.82
N ALA A 308 -4.74 -10.60 -18.36
CA ALA A 308 -5.02 -10.54 -19.81
C ALA A 308 -3.76 -10.21 -20.61
N ASP A 309 -3.00 -9.18 -20.20
CA ASP A 309 -1.71 -8.83 -20.81
C ASP A 309 -0.72 -10.01 -20.82
N VAL A 310 -0.70 -10.79 -19.73
CA VAL A 310 0.14 -12.00 -19.62
C VAL A 310 -0.34 -13.07 -20.60
N ALA A 311 -1.65 -13.33 -20.66
CA ALA A 311 -2.24 -14.34 -21.53
C ALA A 311 -2.06 -14.00 -23.02
N GLU A 312 -2.13 -12.73 -23.38
CA GLU A 312 -1.91 -12.22 -24.75
C GLU A 312 -0.41 -12.08 -25.11
N GLY A 313 0.49 -12.36 -24.17
CA GLY A 313 1.93 -12.25 -24.39
C GLY A 313 2.46 -10.83 -24.49
N ILE A 314 1.67 -9.81 -24.04
CA ILE A 314 2.08 -8.41 -24.07
C ILE A 314 3.29 -8.21 -23.16
N PRO A 315 4.43 -7.70 -23.67
CA PRO A 315 5.64 -7.57 -22.88
C PRO A 315 5.57 -6.41 -21.90
N GLN A 316 6.09 -6.60 -20.69
CA GLN A 316 6.31 -5.50 -19.76
C GLN A 316 7.42 -4.56 -20.27
N ALA A 317 7.20 -3.25 -20.12
CA ALA A 317 8.21 -2.26 -20.46
C ALA A 317 9.47 -2.42 -19.58
N ARG A 318 10.66 -2.24 -20.17
CA ARG A 318 11.92 -2.23 -19.42
C ARG A 318 12.07 -0.99 -18.54
N ARG A 319 11.57 0.13 -19.03
CA ARG A 319 11.53 1.44 -18.35
C ARG A 319 10.39 2.27 -18.91
N ASP A 320 9.87 3.18 -18.13
CA ASP A 320 8.88 4.14 -18.60
C ASP A 320 9.53 5.22 -19.48
N SER A 321 8.80 5.64 -20.52
CA SER A 321 9.05 6.93 -21.14
C SER A 321 8.44 8.06 -20.29
N ALA A 322 8.79 9.32 -20.59
CA ALA A 322 8.42 10.47 -19.77
C ALA A 322 6.89 10.60 -19.55
N VAL A 323 6.08 10.48 -20.61
CA VAL A 323 4.62 10.64 -20.51
C VAL A 323 3.95 9.56 -19.66
N PRO A 324 4.20 8.25 -19.84
CA PRO A 324 3.70 7.21 -18.92
C PRO A 324 4.17 7.40 -17.48
N ALA A 325 5.41 7.84 -17.26
CA ALA A 325 5.93 8.09 -15.92
C ALA A 325 5.16 9.21 -15.22
N VAL A 326 4.92 10.35 -15.90
CA VAL A 326 4.13 11.46 -15.35
C VAL A 326 2.69 11.04 -15.07
N ARG A 327 2.03 10.32 -15.99
CA ARG A 327 0.67 9.80 -15.76
C ARG A 327 0.60 8.93 -14.51
N ARG A 328 1.54 7.99 -14.37
CA ARG A 328 1.60 7.10 -13.20
C ARG A 328 1.83 7.87 -11.89
N LEU A 329 2.68 8.91 -11.91
CA LEU A 329 2.88 9.78 -10.75
C LEU A 329 1.59 10.48 -10.35
N LEU A 330 0.93 11.14 -11.29
CA LEU A 330 -0.32 11.85 -11.04
C LEU A 330 -1.48 10.93 -10.61
N GLU A 331 -1.54 9.71 -11.15
CA GLU A 331 -2.49 8.68 -10.70
C GLU A 331 -2.24 8.30 -9.23
N ARG A 332 -0.98 8.14 -8.84
CA ARG A 332 -0.60 7.84 -7.45
C ARG A 332 -0.88 9.01 -6.50
N GLU A 333 -0.61 10.25 -6.91
CA GLU A 333 -0.95 11.43 -6.11
C GLU A 333 -2.46 11.52 -5.86
N ARG A 334 -3.27 11.35 -6.89
CA ARG A 334 -4.73 11.31 -6.77
C ARG A 334 -5.23 10.15 -5.91
N ALA A 335 -4.63 8.98 -6.06
CA ALA A 335 -4.97 7.82 -5.24
C ALA A 335 -4.61 8.06 -3.77
N LEU A 336 -3.51 8.77 -3.48
CA LEU A 336 -3.11 9.13 -2.12
C LEU A 336 -4.10 10.11 -1.48
N GLU A 337 -4.50 11.16 -2.20
CA GLU A 337 -5.51 12.12 -1.73
C GLU A 337 -6.85 11.41 -1.46
N ALA A 338 -7.29 10.55 -2.40
CA ALA A 338 -8.50 9.77 -2.23
C ALA A 338 -8.42 8.83 -1.01
N LEU A 339 -7.30 8.13 -0.84
CA LEU A 339 -7.07 7.24 0.31
C LEU A 339 -7.16 8.01 1.64
N GLN A 340 -6.50 9.17 1.73
CA GLN A 340 -6.55 10.01 2.93
C GLN A 340 -7.98 10.45 3.25
N GLY A 341 -8.72 10.90 2.25
CA GLY A 341 -10.14 11.25 2.39
C GLY A 341 -10.99 10.05 2.81
N GLN A 342 -10.84 8.92 2.15
CA GLN A 342 -11.56 7.68 2.48
C GLN A 342 -11.29 7.23 3.92
N CYS A 343 -10.02 7.18 4.34
CA CYS A 343 -9.68 6.82 5.71
C CYS A 343 -10.31 7.76 6.74
N ALA A 344 -10.35 9.07 6.46
CA ALA A 344 -10.97 10.03 7.35
C ALA A 344 -12.50 9.89 7.42
N PHE A 345 -13.16 9.59 6.30
CA PHE A 345 -14.61 9.38 6.26
C PHE A 345 -15.04 8.04 6.86
N ASP A 346 -14.19 7.01 6.75
CA ASP A 346 -14.46 5.69 7.31
C ASP A 346 -14.22 5.62 8.83
N ASP A 347 -13.36 6.50 9.37
CA ASP A 347 -12.80 6.36 10.70
C ASP A 347 -12.83 7.67 11.51
N PRO A 348 -13.61 7.72 12.59
CA PRO A 348 -13.68 8.90 13.45
C PRO A 348 -12.33 9.33 14.05
N LEU A 349 -11.42 8.39 14.32
CA LEU A 349 -10.08 8.69 14.85
C LEU A 349 -9.23 9.39 13.77
N ARG A 350 -9.35 8.98 12.51
CA ARG A 350 -8.69 9.66 11.38
C ARG A 350 -9.31 11.02 11.11
N MET A 351 -10.63 11.13 11.16
CA MET A 351 -11.33 12.40 10.99
C MET A 351 -10.91 13.42 12.07
N LEU A 352 -10.62 12.97 13.30
CA LEU A 352 -10.22 13.84 14.39
C LEU A 352 -8.92 14.62 14.07
N GLU A 353 -7.96 14.05 13.32
CA GLU A 353 -6.75 14.77 12.86
C GLU A 353 -7.11 15.99 12.01
N HIS A 354 -8.10 15.83 11.13
CA HIS A 354 -8.58 16.91 10.26
C HIS A 354 -9.39 17.94 11.04
N ARG A 355 -10.13 17.53 12.08
CA ARG A 355 -10.84 18.46 12.97
C ARG A 355 -9.87 19.32 13.78
N VAL A 356 -8.82 18.72 14.33
CA VAL A 356 -7.79 19.47 15.09
C VAL A 356 -7.05 20.48 14.19
N SER A 357 -6.83 20.15 12.92
CA SER A 357 -6.19 21.06 11.95
C SER A 357 -7.12 22.10 11.36
N GLY A 358 -8.43 21.99 11.59
CA GLY A 358 -9.45 22.85 10.99
C GLY A 358 -9.79 22.51 9.54
N ALA A 359 -9.23 21.43 8.97
CA ALA A 359 -9.57 20.95 7.62
C ALA A 359 -10.94 20.24 7.57
N ALA A 360 -11.46 19.85 8.72
CA ALA A 360 -12.82 19.40 8.95
C ALA A 360 -13.33 20.00 10.27
N PHE A 361 -14.63 20.04 10.47
CA PHE A 361 -15.25 20.46 11.71
C PHE A 361 -16.60 19.77 11.90
N ARG A 362 -17.11 19.77 13.11
CA ARG A 362 -18.42 19.28 13.45
C ARG A 362 -19.26 20.42 14.04
N GLY A 363 -20.51 20.51 13.63
CA GLY A 363 -21.40 21.57 14.10
C GLY A 363 -22.84 21.11 14.19
N THR A 364 -23.62 21.82 15.04
CA THR A 364 -25.05 21.60 15.18
C THR A 364 -25.81 22.53 14.26
N VAL A 365 -26.81 22.02 13.55
CA VAL A 365 -27.74 22.80 12.74
C VAL A 365 -28.64 23.58 13.67
N VAL A 366 -28.55 24.92 13.64
CA VAL A 366 -29.37 25.82 14.47
C VAL A 366 -30.59 26.38 13.71
N HIS A 367 -30.56 26.34 12.37
CA HIS A 367 -31.65 26.71 11.50
C HIS A 367 -31.52 26.02 10.14
N SER A 368 -32.66 25.68 9.51
CA SER A 368 -32.70 25.02 8.21
C SER A 368 -33.79 25.60 7.32
N GLU A 369 -33.47 25.90 6.07
CA GLU A 369 -34.38 26.38 5.02
C GLU A 369 -34.49 25.32 3.90
N PRO A 370 -35.21 24.21 4.09
CA PRO A 370 -35.16 23.03 3.21
C PRO A 370 -35.77 23.27 1.82
N GLU A 371 -36.67 24.24 1.66
CA GLU A 371 -37.38 24.50 0.41
C GLU A 371 -36.80 25.68 -0.40
N ARG A 372 -35.67 26.25 0.05
CA ARG A 372 -35.03 27.37 -0.63
C ARG A 372 -34.62 27.00 -2.06
N LEU A 373 -35.02 27.86 -3.02
CA LEU A 373 -34.70 27.74 -4.43
C LEU A 373 -33.75 28.85 -4.89
N ASP A 374 -32.67 28.50 -5.51
CA ASP A 374 -31.87 29.42 -6.32
C ASP A 374 -32.56 29.66 -7.67
N ARG A 375 -32.85 30.92 -7.99
CA ARG A 375 -33.50 31.37 -9.24
C ARG A 375 -32.61 32.29 -10.07
N SER A 376 -31.33 32.35 -9.76
CA SER A 376 -30.34 33.19 -10.50
C SER A 376 -30.05 32.67 -11.91
N GLY A 377 -30.24 31.40 -12.15
CA GLY A 377 -30.00 30.75 -13.43
C GLY A 377 -31.27 30.65 -14.30
N SER A 378 -31.12 30.05 -15.51
CA SER A 378 -32.23 29.86 -16.48
C SER A 378 -33.33 28.90 -15.98
N ARG A 379 -33.04 28.08 -14.98
CA ARG A 379 -33.99 27.17 -14.34
C ARG A 379 -33.78 27.22 -12.81
N PRO A 380 -34.86 27.24 -12.01
CA PRO A 380 -34.73 27.16 -10.57
C PRO A 380 -34.08 25.86 -10.14
N LYS A 381 -33.21 25.92 -9.13
CA LYS A 381 -32.55 24.77 -8.52
C LYS A 381 -32.80 24.73 -7.03
N LEU A 382 -33.04 23.55 -6.49
CA LEU A 382 -33.10 23.35 -5.05
C LEU A 382 -31.72 23.61 -4.43
N ARG A 383 -31.67 24.60 -3.49
CA ARG A 383 -30.45 25.03 -2.79
C ARG A 383 -30.82 25.39 -1.33
N PRO A 384 -31.07 24.37 -0.50
CA PRO A 384 -31.35 24.61 0.90
C PRO A 384 -30.22 25.36 1.60
N HIS A 385 -30.54 26.19 2.56
CA HIS A 385 -29.58 26.76 3.49
C HIS A 385 -29.66 26.03 4.82
N ILE A 386 -28.51 25.77 5.43
CA ILE A 386 -28.41 25.38 6.83
C ILE A 386 -27.48 26.34 7.55
N HIS A 387 -27.85 26.73 8.76
CA HIS A 387 -27.01 27.49 9.66
C HIS A 387 -26.39 26.54 10.66
N LEU A 388 -25.08 26.47 10.70
CA LEU A 388 -24.31 25.61 11.59
C LEU A 388 -23.62 26.44 12.66
N ARG A 389 -23.64 25.95 13.91
CA ARG A 389 -22.79 26.45 14.99
C ARG A 389 -21.77 25.37 15.34
N THR A 390 -20.51 25.77 15.46
CA THR A 390 -19.40 24.85 15.77
C THR A 390 -18.48 25.45 16.84
N THR A 391 -17.93 24.55 17.68
CA THR A 391 -16.83 24.89 18.60
C THR A 391 -15.49 24.35 18.13
N ASP A 392 -15.51 23.56 17.05
CA ASP A 392 -14.26 23.09 16.43
C ASP A 392 -13.56 24.25 15.71
N PRO A 393 -12.23 24.25 15.66
CA PRO A 393 -11.50 25.15 14.78
C PRO A 393 -11.84 24.84 13.33
N PHE A 394 -11.93 25.85 12.48
CA PHE A 394 -12.08 25.68 11.04
C PHE A 394 -11.30 26.75 10.27
N ILE A 395 -10.81 26.37 9.10
CA ILE A 395 -10.07 27.24 8.17
C ILE A 395 -10.83 27.46 6.85
N ALA A 396 -12.08 27.02 6.79
CA ALA A 396 -12.96 27.23 5.64
C ALA A 396 -13.21 28.72 5.41
N VAL A 397 -13.37 29.11 4.14
CA VAL A 397 -13.62 30.50 3.72
C VAL A 397 -14.91 30.61 2.91
N VAL A 398 -15.49 31.79 2.85
CA VAL A 398 -16.67 32.07 2.02
C VAL A 398 -16.37 31.76 0.55
N GLY A 399 -17.27 31.04 -0.10
CA GLY A 399 -17.12 30.55 -1.48
C GLY A 399 -16.48 29.18 -1.60
N GLU A 400 -16.05 28.56 -0.50
CA GLU A 400 -15.48 27.22 -0.51
C GLU A 400 -16.57 26.14 -0.45
N GLU A 401 -16.42 25.04 -1.20
CA GLU A 401 -17.29 23.87 -1.16
C GLU A 401 -16.76 22.85 -0.17
N LEU A 402 -17.61 22.46 0.78
CA LEU A 402 -17.33 21.46 1.81
C LEU A 402 -18.14 20.19 1.55
N THR A 403 -17.64 19.02 1.95
CA THR A 403 -18.34 17.73 1.83
C THR A 403 -18.90 17.33 3.18
N CYS A 404 -20.19 16.97 3.24
CA CYS A 404 -20.80 16.45 4.45
C CYS A 404 -20.27 15.05 4.77
N VAL A 405 -19.80 14.81 5.99
CA VAL A 405 -19.18 13.56 6.40
C VAL A 405 -20.20 12.43 6.45
N GLU A 406 -21.36 12.65 7.05
CA GLU A 406 -22.44 11.66 7.17
C GLU A 406 -23.18 11.44 5.84
N ARG A 407 -23.06 12.38 4.90
CA ARG A 407 -23.74 12.36 3.60
C ARG A 407 -22.78 12.72 2.48
N PRO A 408 -21.83 11.85 2.09
CA PRO A 408 -20.71 12.21 1.18
C PRO A 408 -21.12 12.63 -0.24
N LYS A 409 -22.39 12.40 -0.63
CA LYS A 409 -22.98 12.91 -1.89
C LYS A 409 -23.51 14.33 -1.76
N GLN A 410 -23.54 14.88 -0.55
CA GLN A 410 -24.03 16.23 -0.26
C GLN A 410 -22.87 17.17 0.00
N THR A 411 -22.86 18.31 -0.67
CA THR A 411 -21.88 19.37 -0.46
C THR A 411 -22.56 20.63 0.03
N GLY A 412 -21.84 21.46 0.78
CA GLY A 412 -22.25 22.76 1.25
C GLY A 412 -21.29 23.84 0.77
N LEU A 413 -21.76 24.80 0.00
CA LEU A 413 -21.02 26.02 -0.33
C LEU A 413 -21.10 26.98 0.85
N VAL A 414 -19.97 27.43 1.34
CA VAL A 414 -19.92 28.43 2.44
C VAL A 414 -20.39 29.77 1.90
N VAL A 415 -21.55 30.24 2.38
CA VAL A 415 -22.15 31.51 1.97
C VAL A 415 -21.75 32.64 2.90
N GLU A 416 -21.73 32.36 4.20
CA GLU A 416 -21.42 33.34 5.24
C GLU A 416 -20.72 32.69 6.42
N ILE A 417 -19.86 33.45 7.08
CA ILE A 417 -19.21 33.07 8.34
C ILE A 417 -19.30 34.22 9.32
N GLU A 418 -19.85 33.95 10.50
CA GLU A 418 -19.95 34.92 11.59
C GLU A 418 -19.54 34.26 12.92
N GLY A 419 -18.31 34.55 13.36
CA GLY A 419 -17.76 33.97 14.59
C GLY A 419 -17.67 32.44 14.58
N ASP A 420 -18.48 31.79 15.42
CA ASP A 420 -18.58 30.32 15.55
C ASP A 420 -19.69 29.72 14.66
N SER A 421 -20.33 30.55 13.85
CA SER A 421 -21.49 30.19 13.01
C SER A 421 -21.15 30.33 11.52
N MET A 422 -21.73 29.49 10.70
CA MET A 422 -21.64 29.57 9.24
C MET A 422 -22.94 29.18 8.57
N VAL A 423 -23.17 29.75 7.38
CA VAL A 423 -24.31 29.42 6.51
C VAL A 423 -23.76 28.59 5.32
N LEU A 424 -24.31 27.41 5.12
CA LEU A 424 -24.00 26.54 4.00
C LEU A 424 -25.19 26.43 3.04
N GLU A 425 -24.94 26.70 1.75
CA GLU A 425 -25.87 26.38 0.67
C GLU A 425 -25.64 24.94 0.22
N LEU A 426 -26.64 24.07 0.42
CA LEU A 426 -26.51 22.64 0.13
C LEU A 426 -26.73 22.31 -1.34
N SER A 427 -25.98 21.31 -1.82
CA SER A 427 -26.17 20.70 -3.13
C SER A 427 -25.89 19.20 -3.10
N GLY A 428 -26.50 18.45 -4.06
CA GLY A 428 -26.34 16.99 -4.14
C GLY A 428 -27.11 16.21 -3.08
N GLY A 429 -27.30 14.91 -3.30
CA GLY A 429 -27.90 13.99 -2.30
C GLY A 429 -29.38 14.18 -1.94
N MET A 430 -30.08 15.15 -2.56
CA MET A 430 -31.45 15.54 -2.20
C MET A 430 -32.51 15.17 -3.25
N GLY A 431 -32.13 14.35 -4.24
CA GLY A 431 -32.97 14.03 -5.39
C GLY A 431 -32.81 15.02 -6.54
N ARG A 432 -33.64 14.86 -7.59
CA ARG A 432 -33.58 15.69 -8.82
C ARG A 432 -34.73 16.69 -8.96
N LYS A 433 -35.64 16.69 -8.02
CA LYS A 433 -36.84 17.57 -8.02
C LYS A 433 -36.52 18.89 -7.33
N LEU A 434 -37.45 19.87 -7.46
CA LEU A 434 -37.38 21.14 -6.76
C LEU A 434 -37.80 21.03 -5.29
N VAL A 435 -38.28 19.88 -4.87
CA VAL A 435 -38.59 19.53 -3.48
C VAL A 435 -37.65 18.42 -3.07
N ALA A 436 -36.97 18.58 -1.93
CA ALA A 436 -36.07 17.61 -1.38
C ALA A 436 -36.78 16.28 -1.06
N GLU A 437 -36.08 15.18 -1.20
CA GLU A 437 -36.53 13.88 -0.69
C GLU A 437 -36.63 13.95 0.84
N PRO A 438 -37.64 13.34 1.47
CA PRO A 438 -37.79 13.37 2.93
C PRO A 438 -36.50 12.92 3.65
N GLY A 439 -36.06 13.65 4.66
CA GLY A 439 -34.87 13.39 5.45
C GLY A 439 -33.53 13.62 4.72
N SER A 440 -33.55 14.17 3.50
CA SER A 440 -32.33 14.44 2.73
C SER A 440 -31.71 15.82 3.03
N VAL A 441 -32.48 16.75 3.60
CA VAL A 441 -31.97 18.02 4.12
C VAL A 441 -31.84 17.91 5.65
N PRO A 442 -30.72 18.35 6.22
CA PRO A 442 -30.57 18.39 7.68
C PRO A 442 -31.62 19.24 8.37
N GLU A 443 -32.06 18.79 9.56
CA GLU A 443 -33.05 19.48 10.41
C GLU A 443 -32.34 20.18 11.57
N GLU A 444 -33.07 21.11 12.21
CA GLU A 444 -32.56 21.78 13.41
C GLU A 444 -32.29 20.77 14.53
N GLY A 445 -31.11 20.86 15.14
CA GLY A 445 -30.61 19.92 16.13
C GLY A 445 -29.72 18.81 15.58
N ASP A 446 -29.65 18.60 14.26
CA ASP A 446 -28.74 17.64 13.67
C ASP A 446 -27.29 18.06 13.94
N ASP A 447 -26.44 17.08 14.30
CA ASP A 447 -25.01 17.27 14.50
C ASP A 447 -24.26 16.64 13.33
N LEU A 448 -23.60 17.48 12.51
CA LEU A 448 -23.00 17.07 11.24
C LEU A 448 -21.54 17.48 11.13
N GLY A 449 -20.75 16.64 10.46
CA GLY A 449 -19.39 16.94 10.07
C GLY A 449 -19.31 17.50 8.64
N PHE A 450 -18.39 18.46 8.45
CA PHE A 450 -18.04 18.97 7.12
C PHE A 450 -16.53 18.98 6.95
N ALA A 451 -16.06 18.58 5.75
CA ALA A 451 -14.65 18.51 5.41
C ALA A 451 -14.35 19.23 4.09
N ARG A 452 -13.16 19.84 4.01
CA ARG A 452 -12.64 20.53 2.81
C ARG A 452 -12.14 19.55 1.73
N PHE A 453 -12.27 18.25 1.94
CA PHE A 453 -11.83 17.18 1.05
C PHE A 453 -12.93 16.16 0.84
N LYS A 454 -12.77 15.32 -0.18
CA LYS A 454 -13.77 14.32 -0.59
C LYS A 454 -13.18 12.90 -0.45
N PRO A 455 -14.00 11.89 -0.13
CA PRO A 455 -13.55 10.49 -0.12
C PRO A 455 -13.44 9.86 -1.52
N THR A 456 -13.85 10.59 -2.56
CA THR A 456 -13.82 10.13 -3.95
C THR A 456 -12.63 10.73 -4.70
N PRO A 457 -11.90 9.92 -5.50
CA PRO A 457 -10.81 10.46 -6.30
C PRO A 457 -11.33 11.46 -7.34
N PHE A 458 -10.49 12.43 -7.66
CA PHE A 458 -10.76 13.34 -8.78
C PHE A 458 -10.69 12.57 -10.10
N ASN A 459 -11.84 12.39 -10.77
CA ASN A 459 -11.96 11.65 -12.04
C ASN A 459 -11.74 12.52 -13.30
N GLY A 460 -11.11 13.68 -13.17
CA GLY A 460 -10.78 14.52 -14.31
C GLY A 460 -9.75 13.86 -15.25
N MET A 461 -9.99 13.94 -16.56
CA MET A 461 -9.02 13.49 -17.55
C MET A 461 -7.70 14.28 -17.39
N LEU A 462 -6.58 13.56 -17.39
CA LEU A 462 -5.24 14.14 -17.44
C LEU A 462 -4.95 14.60 -18.87
N ASN A 463 -5.24 15.86 -19.17
CA ASN A 463 -4.76 16.47 -20.39
C ASN A 463 -3.32 16.93 -20.16
N LEU A 464 -2.38 16.09 -20.56
CA LEU A 464 -0.98 16.53 -20.65
C LEU A 464 -0.84 17.39 -21.89
N PRO A 465 -0.10 18.51 -21.81
CA PRO A 465 0.17 19.33 -22.99
C PRO A 465 0.94 18.55 -24.04
N ALA A 466 0.83 18.96 -25.29
CA ALA A 466 1.64 18.39 -26.36
C ALA A 466 3.13 18.56 -26.06
N ARG A 467 3.96 17.66 -26.60
CA ARG A 467 5.41 17.69 -26.31
C ARG A 467 6.03 19.05 -26.67
N GLU A 468 5.57 19.66 -27.74
CA GLU A 468 6.00 20.96 -28.25
C GLU A 468 5.59 22.11 -27.34
N GLU A 469 4.52 21.94 -26.57
CA GLU A 469 3.99 22.92 -25.61
C GLU A 469 4.55 22.73 -24.21
N THR A 470 5.27 21.61 -23.95
CA THR A 470 5.81 21.31 -22.64
C THR A 470 7.16 21.98 -22.47
N PRO A 471 7.28 22.96 -21.56
CA PRO A 471 8.59 23.51 -21.23
C PRO A 471 9.46 22.40 -20.65
N TRP A 472 10.61 22.15 -21.23
CA TRP A 472 11.58 21.17 -20.71
C TRP A 472 12.05 21.67 -19.36
N THR A 473 12.15 22.44 -18.76
CA THR A 473 12.60 23.00 -17.48
C THR A 473 12.16 24.46 -17.30
N HIS A 474 11.05 24.90 -17.80
CA HIS A 474 10.50 26.26 -17.79
C HIS A 474 10.68 27.08 -19.10
N GLY A 475 11.14 26.48 -20.19
CA GLY A 475 11.41 27.27 -21.40
C GLY A 475 11.34 26.52 -22.73
N GLY A 476 10.67 25.36 -22.79
CA GLY A 476 10.60 24.53 -23.98
C GLY A 476 11.68 23.44 -24.04
N PRO A 477 11.66 22.57 -25.07
CA PRO A 477 12.67 21.52 -25.21
C PRO A 477 14.07 22.18 -25.31
N PRO A 478 15.11 21.52 -24.75
CA PRO A 478 16.46 22.01 -24.87
C PRO A 478 16.83 22.13 -26.35
N PRO A 479 17.68 23.07 -26.74
CA PRO A 479 18.21 23.13 -28.10
C PRO A 479 18.87 21.78 -28.43
N GLU A 480 18.79 21.42 -29.71
CA GLU A 480 19.46 20.22 -30.22
C GLU A 480 20.96 20.30 -29.89
N TRP A 481 21.48 19.30 -29.18
CA TRP A 481 22.89 19.29 -28.84
C TRP A 481 23.72 19.12 -30.12
N THR A 482 24.56 20.10 -30.36
CA THR A 482 25.61 20.03 -31.42
C THR A 482 26.93 19.75 -30.72
N PRO A 483 27.72 18.75 -31.18
CA PRO A 483 29.05 18.53 -30.64
C PRO A 483 29.92 19.78 -30.81
N PRO A 484 30.75 20.12 -29.81
CA PRO A 484 31.69 21.23 -29.94
C PRO A 484 32.58 20.97 -31.19
N THR A 485 32.83 22.00 -31.95
CA THR A 485 33.83 21.94 -33.04
C THR A 485 35.20 21.75 -32.39
N ASP A 486 36.11 21.04 -33.07
CA ASP A 486 37.44 20.64 -32.53
C ASP A 486 38.27 21.83 -31.98
N ASP A 487 37.90 23.07 -32.34
CA ASP A 487 38.57 24.28 -31.84
C ASP A 487 38.14 24.75 -30.42
N GLU A 488 37.03 24.23 -29.87
CA GLU A 488 36.54 24.61 -28.50
C GLU A 488 37.01 23.64 -27.41
N GLY A 489 37.72 22.58 -27.76
CA GLY A 489 38.13 21.53 -26.84
C GLY A 489 39.44 21.80 -26.04
N GLU A 490 40.16 22.92 -26.29
CA GLU A 490 41.47 23.18 -25.69
C GLU A 490 41.47 24.12 -24.48
N GLU A 491 40.31 24.63 -24.00
CA GLU A 491 40.25 25.57 -22.86
C GLU A 491 39.74 24.94 -21.54
N LEU A 492 39.87 23.63 -21.35
CA LEU A 492 39.69 23.03 -20.02
C LEU A 492 41.03 22.54 -19.46
N GLN A 493 41.80 23.45 -18.89
CA GLN A 493 42.86 23.20 -17.91
C GLN A 493 42.38 23.46 -16.49
#